data_5cfa051d510f096b6c597bd037287b15
#
_entry.id   5cfa051d510f096b6c597bd037287b15
#
_cell.length_a   1.000
_cell.length_b   1.000
_cell.length_c   1.000
_cell.angle_alpha   90.00
_cell.angle_beta   90.00
_cell.angle_gamma   90.00
#
_symmetry.space_group_name_H-M   'P 1'
#
loop_
_entity.id
_entity.type
_entity.pdbx_description
1 polymer ?
#
loop_
_entity_poly.entity_id
_entity_poly.type
_entity_poly.pdbx_seq_one_letter_code
_entity_poly.pdbx_strand_id
1 'polypeptide(L)'
;MNKFQNALYHFMSGRYGSDQLNNFLLIFALILLILNLFVIRNPYLATIIWIILIINIFRTYSRNIYKRRAENDKFLSLIQPVKKRINIIKSNKNDKMHKYFLCPNCKQTVRVPRGRGQITITCPKCKQKFDKKS
;
A
#
# COMPACT_ATOMS: atom_id res chain seq x y z
N MET A 1 7.75 32.23 -0.94
CA MET A 1 7.91 31.10 -1.89
C MET A 1 8.87 31.51 -2.98
N ASN A 2 9.89 30.71 -3.26
CA ASN A 2 10.91 31.01 -4.27
C ASN A 2 10.32 30.89 -5.68
N LYS A 3 10.82 31.70 -6.65
CA LYS A 3 10.39 31.66 -8.07
C LYS A 3 10.35 30.23 -8.64
N PHE A 4 11.30 29.39 -8.23
CA PHE A 4 11.38 27.97 -8.62
C PHE A 4 10.19 27.14 -8.10
N GLN A 5 9.79 27.36 -6.84
CA GLN A 5 8.64 26.65 -6.25
C GLN A 5 7.33 27.02 -6.95
N ASN A 6 7.16 28.29 -7.31
CA ASN A 6 5.99 28.75 -8.06
C ASN A 6 5.96 28.15 -9.47
N ALA A 7 7.10 28.12 -10.16
CA ALA A 7 7.22 27.52 -11.49
C ALA A 7 6.90 26.01 -11.44
N LEU A 8 7.40 25.30 -10.42
CA LEU A 8 7.13 23.88 -10.23
C LEU A 8 5.64 23.61 -9.90
N TYR A 9 5.04 24.45 -9.07
CA TYR A 9 3.61 24.38 -8.76
C TYR A 9 2.74 24.58 -10.00
N HIS A 10 3.02 25.61 -10.80
CA HIS A 10 2.32 25.84 -12.07
C HIS A 10 2.53 24.70 -13.07
N PHE A 11 3.72 24.14 -13.14
CA PHE A 11 4.03 22.99 -14.01
C PHE A 11 3.26 21.73 -13.59
N MET A 12 3.14 21.47 -12.28
CA MET A 12 2.42 20.31 -11.74
C MET A 12 0.90 20.53 -11.68
N SER A 13 0.44 21.76 -11.79
CA SER A 13 -0.97 22.09 -11.80
C SER A 13 -1.69 21.40 -12.97
N GLY A 14 -2.75 20.65 -12.67
CA GLY A 14 -3.50 19.85 -13.64
C GLY A 14 -2.85 18.52 -14.05
N ARG A 15 -1.77 18.10 -13.40
CA ARG A 15 -1.17 16.75 -13.57
C ARG A 15 -1.51 15.84 -12.40
N TYR A 16 -1.44 14.53 -12.63
CA TYR A 16 -1.85 13.54 -11.63
C TYR A 16 -0.96 13.55 -10.37
N GLY A 17 0.34 13.69 -10.54
CA GLY A 17 1.31 13.62 -9.45
C GLY A 17 1.68 12.18 -9.06
N SER A 18 2.25 12.02 -7.86
CA SER A 18 2.61 10.71 -7.32
C SER A 18 1.46 10.08 -6.53
N ASP A 19 1.25 8.78 -6.69
CA ASP A 19 0.26 7.99 -5.97
C ASP A 19 0.89 6.72 -5.35
N GLN A 20 0.07 5.89 -4.70
CA GLN A 20 0.56 4.67 -4.05
C GLN A 20 1.14 3.68 -5.05
N LEU A 21 0.54 3.56 -6.23
CA LEU A 21 1.04 2.69 -7.30
C LEU A 21 2.38 3.22 -7.85
N ASN A 22 2.52 4.54 -8.06
CA ASN A 22 3.78 5.14 -8.48
C ASN A 22 4.90 4.88 -7.47
N ASN A 23 4.62 5.09 -6.18
CA ASN A 23 5.59 4.84 -5.12
C ASN A 23 5.98 3.36 -5.06
N PHE A 24 5.02 2.47 -5.23
CA PHE A 24 5.29 1.03 -5.30
C PHE A 24 6.19 0.68 -6.48
N LEU A 25 5.87 1.17 -7.68
CA LEU A 25 6.67 0.92 -8.88
C LEU A 25 8.08 1.48 -8.75
N LEU A 26 8.23 2.68 -8.15
CA LEU A 26 9.53 3.28 -7.91
C LEU A 26 10.38 2.43 -6.95
N ILE A 27 9.81 2.06 -5.80
CA ILE A 27 10.52 1.22 -4.80
C ILE A 27 10.87 -0.13 -5.41
N PHE A 28 9.95 -0.74 -6.15
CA PHE A 28 10.18 -2.01 -6.83
C PHE A 28 11.32 -1.93 -7.85
N ALA A 29 11.32 -0.87 -8.69
CA ALA A 29 12.40 -0.62 -9.65
C ALA A 29 13.76 -0.39 -8.97
N LEU A 30 13.79 0.33 -7.83
CA LEU A 30 15.02 0.56 -7.07
C LEU A 30 15.56 -0.74 -6.46
N ILE A 31 14.69 -1.60 -5.91
CA ILE A 31 15.09 -2.91 -5.39
C ILE A 31 15.68 -3.76 -6.52
N LEU A 32 15.01 -3.84 -7.68
CA LEU A 32 15.53 -4.57 -8.83
C LEU A 32 16.86 -3.99 -9.33
N LEU A 33 17.02 -2.66 -9.30
CA LEU A 33 18.27 -1.99 -9.70
C LEU A 33 19.43 -2.40 -8.78
N ILE A 34 19.21 -2.39 -7.47
CA ILE A 34 20.21 -2.81 -6.48
C ILE A 34 20.57 -4.29 -6.67
N LEU A 35 19.58 -5.15 -6.84
CA LEU A 35 19.80 -6.58 -7.08
C LEU A 35 20.57 -6.81 -8.38
N ASN A 36 20.23 -6.08 -9.45
CA ASN A 36 20.94 -6.21 -10.72
C ASN A 36 22.39 -5.71 -10.63
N LEU A 37 22.64 -4.63 -9.88
CA LEU A 37 23.97 -4.06 -9.73
C LEU A 37 24.93 -4.99 -8.97
N PHE A 38 24.45 -5.59 -7.87
CA PHE A 38 25.30 -6.33 -6.95
C PHE A 38 25.30 -7.86 -7.18
N VAL A 39 24.20 -8.42 -7.68
CA VAL A 39 23.98 -9.87 -7.72
C VAL A 39 23.88 -10.39 -9.15
N ILE A 40 22.93 -9.90 -9.93
CA ILE A 40 22.51 -10.51 -11.19
C ILE A 40 23.39 -10.07 -12.36
N ARG A 41 23.75 -8.77 -12.42
CA ARG A 41 24.57 -8.12 -13.46
C ARG A 41 24.13 -8.44 -14.88
N ASN A 42 22.81 -8.48 -15.12
CA ASN A 42 22.23 -8.83 -16.41
C ASN A 42 21.80 -7.55 -17.15
N PRO A 43 22.29 -7.31 -18.39
CA PRO A 43 21.94 -6.10 -19.17
C PRO A 43 20.47 -6.07 -19.59
N TYR A 44 19.85 -7.23 -19.86
CA TYR A 44 18.41 -7.28 -20.19
C TYR A 44 17.53 -6.88 -19.03
N LEU A 45 17.91 -7.25 -17.81
CA LEU A 45 17.19 -6.81 -16.59
C LEU A 45 17.34 -5.29 -16.41
N ALA A 46 18.51 -4.75 -16.68
CA ALA A 46 18.72 -3.30 -16.63
C ALA A 46 17.79 -2.54 -17.60
N THR A 47 17.62 -3.01 -18.83
CA THR A 47 16.69 -2.39 -19.78
C THR A 47 15.25 -2.44 -19.31
N ILE A 48 14.80 -3.54 -18.73
CA ILE A 48 13.45 -3.66 -18.12
C ILE A 48 13.26 -2.64 -16.99
N ILE A 49 14.25 -2.48 -16.11
CA ILE A 49 14.20 -1.49 -15.02
C ILE A 49 14.05 -0.07 -15.57
N TRP A 50 14.82 0.28 -16.62
CA TRP A 50 14.69 1.58 -17.26
C TRP A 50 13.29 1.82 -17.86
N ILE A 51 12.71 0.81 -18.50
CA ILE A 51 11.34 0.88 -19.03
C ILE A 51 10.34 1.16 -17.90
N ILE A 52 10.45 0.46 -16.75
CA ILE A 52 9.58 0.68 -15.58
C ILE A 52 9.71 2.12 -15.08
N LEU A 53 10.93 2.65 -14.99
CA LEU A 53 11.17 4.03 -14.55
C LEU A 53 10.59 5.06 -15.52
N ILE A 54 10.74 4.85 -16.83
CA ILE A 54 10.15 5.71 -17.86
C ILE A 54 8.63 5.72 -17.76
N ILE A 55 7.99 4.54 -17.62
CA ILE A 55 6.55 4.43 -17.44
C ILE A 55 6.11 5.17 -16.17
N ASN A 56 6.86 5.06 -15.07
CA ASN A 56 6.57 5.76 -13.83
C ASN A 56 6.61 7.28 -14.00
N ILE A 57 7.60 7.81 -14.72
CA ILE A 57 7.71 9.22 -15.05
C ILE A 57 6.52 9.67 -15.91
N PHE A 58 6.20 8.97 -16.98
CA PHE A 58 5.03 9.27 -17.83
C PHE A 58 3.74 9.28 -17.03
N ARG A 59 3.59 8.35 -16.11
CA ARG A 59 2.43 8.25 -15.25
C ARG A 59 2.30 9.46 -14.32
N THR A 60 3.40 9.88 -13.70
CA THR A 60 3.44 11.03 -12.78
C THR A 60 3.06 12.33 -13.50
N TYR A 61 3.52 12.52 -14.72
CA TYR A 61 3.26 13.71 -15.52
C TYR A 61 1.98 13.65 -16.37
N SER A 62 1.25 12.55 -16.30
CA SER A 62 0.02 12.34 -17.07
C SER A 62 -1.06 13.35 -16.68
N ARG A 63 -1.74 13.94 -17.67
CA ARG A 63 -2.92 14.81 -17.48
C ARG A 63 -4.22 14.02 -17.34
N ASN A 64 -4.22 12.72 -17.67
CA ASN A 64 -5.41 11.88 -17.55
C ASN A 64 -5.60 11.38 -16.11
N ILE A 65 -6.04 12.29 -15.25
CA ILE A 65 -6.20 12.06 -13.81
C ILE A 65 -7.19 10.93 -13.53
N TYR A 66 -8.31 10.86 -14.27
CA TYR A 66 -9.35 9.87 -14.08
C TYR A 66 -8.85 8.44 -14.30
N LYS A 67 -8.17 8.19 -15.42
CA LYS A 67 -7.61 6.87 -15.74
C LYS A 67 -6.57 6.44 -14.69
N ARG A 68 -5.70 7.37 -14.27
CA ARG A 68 -4.65 7.07 -13.27
C ARG A 68 -5.22 6.78 -11.89
N ARG A 69 -6.28 7.48 -11.48
CA ARG A 69 -7.01 7.16 -10.24
C ARG A 69 -7.63 5.77 -10.30
N ALA A 70 -8.31 5.43 -11.38
CA ALA A 70 -8.91 4.10 -11.54
C ALA A 70 -7.88 2.96 -11.48
N GLU A 71 -6.69 3.15 -12.07
CA GLU A 71 -5.58 2.20 -11.96
C GLU A 71 -5.07 2.06 -10.53
N ASN A 72 -4.89 3.19 -9.81
CA ASN A 72 -4.47 3.20 -8.42
C ASN A 72 -5.51 2.55 -7.50
N ASP A 73 -6.80 2.80 -7.72
CA ASP A 73 -7.89 2.20 -6.94
C ASP A 73 -7.96 0.68 -7.11
N LYS A 74 -7.75 0.18 -8.34
CA LYS A 74 -7.61 -1.26 -8.60
C LYS A 74 -6.41 -1.85 -7.84
N PHE A 75 -5.28 -1.19 -7.90
CA PHE A 75 -4.09 -1.60 -7.16
C PHE A 75 -4.33 -1.61 -5.65
N LEU A 76 -4.95 -0.57 -5.12
CA LEU A 76 -5.29 -0.49 -3.70
C LEU A 76 -6.27 -1.60 -3.28
N SER A 77 -7.25 -1.93 -4.10
CA SER A 77 -8.18 -3.02 -3.79
C SER A 77 -7.48 -4.37 -3.64
N LEU A 78 -6.43 -4.61 -4.42
CA LEU A 78 -5.60 -5.82 -4.33
C LEU A 78 -4.70 -5.82 -3.08
N ILE A 79 -4.16 -4.66 -2.70
CA ILE A 79 -3.21 -4.57 -1.58
C ILE A 79 -3.91 -4.37 -0.23
N GLN A 80 -5.10 -3.76 -0.20
CA GLN A 80 -5.83 -3.52 1.04
C GLN A 80 -5.95 -4.74 1.97
N PRO A 81 -6.29 -5.96 1.51
CA PRO A 81 -6.39 -7.11 2.40
C PRO A 81 -5.04 -7.45 3.06
N VAL A 82 -3.95 -7.32 2.32
CA VAL A 82 -2.58 -7.56 2.84
C VAL A 82 -2.20 -6.46 3.84
N LYS A 83 -2.42 -5.21 3.49
CA LYS A 83 -2.15 -4.05 4.35
C LYS A 83 -2.93 -4.12 5.67
N LYS A 84 -4.20 -4.55 5.63
CA LYS A 84 -5.01 -4.77 6.84
C LYS A 84 -4.39 -5.84 7.74
N ARG A 85 -3.94 -6.96 7.17
CA ARG A 85 -3.29 -8.04 7.95
C ARG A 85 -2.00 -7.55 8.61
N ILE A 86 -1.15 -6.84 7.85
CA ILE A 86 0.11 -6.28 8.37
C ILE A 86 -0.17 -5.28 9.50
N ASN A 87 -1.16 -4.40 9.33
CA ASN A 87 -1.52 -3.42 10.36
C ASN A 87 -2.02 -4.11 11.64
N ILE A 88 -2.78 -5.19 11.53
CA ILE A 88 -3.23 -5.97 12.68
C ILE A 88 -2.06 -6.61 13.41
N ILE A 89 -1.11 -7.22 12.68
CA ILE A 89 0.09 -7.80 13.27
C ILE A 89 0.89 -6.71 14.01
N LYS A 90 1.06 -5.54 13.39
CA LYS A 90 1.75 -4.40 13.99
C LYS A 90 1.02 -3.87 15.22
N SER A 91 -0.31 -3.72 15.16
CA SER A 91 -1.13 -3.30 16.30
C SER A 91 -1.07 -4.31 17.44
N ASN A 92 -1.13 -5.60 17.13
CA ASN A 92 -1.03 -6.67 18.13
C ASN A 92 0.35 -6.75 18.80
N LYS A 93 1.40 -6.29 18.11
CA LYS A 93 2.77 -6.21 18.69
C LYS A 93 2.89 -4.98 19.62
N ASN A 94 2.31 -3.86 19.22
CA ASN A 94 2.47 -2.58 19.94
C ASN A 94 1.49 -2.44 21.10
N ASP A 95 0.27 -2.96 20.98
CA ASP A 95 -0.76 -2.88 22.01
C ASP A 95 -0.68 -4.10 22.95
N LYS A 96 -0.25 -3.87 24.19
CA LYS A 96 -0.14 -4.91 25.21
C LYS A 96 -1.49 -5.21 25.90
N MET A 97 -2.45 -4.30 25.84
CA MET A 97 -3.74 -4.41 26.51
C MET A 97 -4.81 -5.06 25.65
N HIS A 98 -4.70 -4.92 24.32
CA HIS A 98 -5.72 -5.39 23.40
C HIS A 98 -5.13 -6.26 22.30
N LYS A 99 -6.02 -7.06 21.68
CA LYS A 99 -5.73 -7.89 20.53
C LYS A 99 -6.74 -7.60 19.43
N TYR A 100 -6.25 -7.55 18.21
CA TYR A 100 -7.04 -7.19 17.03
C TYR A 100 -7.22 -8.41 16.16
N PHE A 101 -8.45 -8.66 15.71
CA PHE A 101 -8.80 -9.78 14.84
C PHE A 101 -9.58 -9.28 13.63
N LEU A 102 -9.50 -10.03 12.52
CA LEU A 102 -10.37 -9.81 11.36
C LEU A 102 -11.59 -10.71 11.44
N CYS A 103 -12.75 -10.13 11.22
CA CYS A 103 -13.97 -10.90 11.04
C CYS A 103 -13.83 -11.79 9.79
N PRO A 104 -14.14 -13.09 9.85
CA PRO A 104 -14.03 -14.00 8.71
C PRO A 104 -14.97 -13.60 7.56
N ASN A 105 -16.14 -13.07 7.86
CA ASN A 105 -17.14 -12.69 6.87
C ASN A 105 -16.88 -11.32 6.23
N CYS A 106 -16.93 -10.23 7.03
CA CYS A 106 -16.87 -8.86 6.51
C CYS A 106 -15.47 -8.23 6.54
N LYS A 107 -14.45 -8.95 7.03
CA LYS A 107 -13.05 -8.49 7.16
C LYS A 107 -12.89 -7.16 7.93
N GLN A 108 -13.87 -6.86 8.81
CA GLN A 108 -13.80 -5.75 9.74
C GLN A 108 -12.83 -6.09 10.87
N THR A 109 -11.99 -5.12 11.26
CA THR A 109 -11.11 -5.28 12.42
C THR A 109 -11.91 -5.12 13.70
N VAL A 110 -11.81 -6.09 14.61
CA VAL A 110 -12.45 -6.09 15.92
C VAL A 110 -11.37 -6.06 16.99
N ARG A 111 -11.52 -5.19 17.97
CA ARG A 111 -10.62 -5.03 19.11
C ARG A 111 -11.21 -5.75 20.32
N VAL A 112 -10.40 -6.56 21.00
CA VAL A 112 -10.80 -7.29 22.20
C VAL A 112 -9.72 -7.18 23.27
N PRO A 113 -10.07 -7.24 24.57
CA PRO A 113 -9.07 -7.25 25.63
C PRO A 113 -8.23 -8.54 25.59
N ARG A 114 -6.94 -8.40 25.90
CA ARG A 114 -6.00 -9.52 25.94
C ARG A 114 -6.12 -10.31 27.25
N GLY A 115 -5.77 -11.59 27.25
CA GLY A 115 -5.71 -12.43 28.46
C GLY A 115 -7.03 -13.03 28.92
N ARG A 116 -8.08 -12.98 28.11
CA ARG A 116 -9.41 -13.55 28.42
C ARG A 116 -9.57 -15.03 28.02
N GLY A 117 -8.50 -15.68 27.53
CA GLY A 117 -8.57 -17.07 27.07
C GLY A 117 -9.36 -17.22 25.77
N GLN A 118 -10.15 -18.28 25.67
CA GLN A 118 -11.07 -18.47 24.53
C GLN A 118 -12.29 -17.58 24.69
N ILE A 119 -12.56 -16.75 23.68
CA ILE A 119 -13.68 -15.79 23.68
C ILE A 119 -14.45 -15.87 22.39
N THR A 120 -15.78 -15.74 22.50
CA THR A 120 -16.67 -15.57 21.34
C THR A 120 -16.80 -14.08 21.03
N ILE A 121 -16.36 -13.69 19.84
CA ILE A 121 -16.36 -12.31 19.38
C ILE A 121 -17.54 -12.10 18.45
N THR A 122 -18.41 -11.12 18.77
CA THR A 122 -19.49 -10.70 17.89
C THR A 122 -19.05 -9.51 17.06
N CYS A 123 -19.08 -9.63 15.72
CA CYS A 123 -18.71 -8.54 14.83
C CYS A 123 -19.74 -7.41 14.87
N PRO A 124 -19.34 -6.13 15.13
CA PRO A 124 -20.30 -5.02 15.21
C PRO A 124 -20.92 -4.68 13.84
N LYS A 125 -20.26 -5.05 12.71
CA LYS A 125 -20.73 -4.73 11.37
C LYS A 125 -21.69 -5.77 10.78
N CYS A 126 -21.37 -7.07 10.89
CA CYS A 126 -22.16 -8.15 10.28
C CYS A 126 -22.82 -9.08 11.31
N LYS A 127 -22.66 -8.79 12.62
CA LYS A 127 -23.22 -9.55 13.74
C LYS A 127 -22.80 -11.02 13.81
N GLN A 128 -21.90 -11.45 12.92
CA GLN A 128 -21.36 -12.82 12.95
C GLN A 128 -20.53 -13.05 14.23
N LYS A 129 -20.77 -14.21 14.84
CA LYS A 129 -20.01 -14.70 16.00
C LYS A 129 -18.87 -15.61 15.50
N PHE A 130 -17.69 -15.49 16.11
CA PHE A 130 -16.54 -16.35 15.85
C PHE A 130 -15.65 -16.44 17.08
N ASP A 131 -15.05 -17.62 17.28
CA ASP A 131 -14.23 -17.88 18.45
C ASP A 131 -12.76 -17.63 18.14
N LYS A 132 -12.06 -16.96 19.05
CA LYS A 132 -10.61 -16.71 18.99
C LYS A 132 -10.01 -16.75 20.38
N LYS A 133 -8.73 -17.12 20.45
CA LYS A 133 -7.95 -17.04 21.68
C LYS A 133 -7.34 -15.64 21.81
N SER A 134 -7.75 -14.95 22.86
CA SER A 134 -7.24 -13.63 23.20
C SER A 134 -5.82 -13.67 23.72
#